data_f03838148f716815f8b81a0f7647f8c9
#
_entry.id   f03838148f716815f8b81a0f7647f8c9
#
_cell.length_a   1.000
_cell.length_b   1.000
_cell.length_c   1.000
_cell.angle_alpha   90.00
_cell.angle_beta   90.00
_cell.angle_gamma   90.00
#
_symmetry.space_group_name_H-M   'P 1'
#
loop_
_entity.id
_entity.type
_entity.pdbx_description
1 polymer ?
#
loop_
_entity_poly.entity_id
_entity_poly.type
_entity_poly.pdbx_seq_one_letter_code
_entity_poly.pdbx_strand_id
1 'polypeptide(L)'
;LAEWGLEPQTGVLFESDINNVLTTQDASPAYLFANVTDKVLSGTYDNVIAAAAAPVKRLFTANNDISTYSILETSDTAYLTTTQEVEENPNTDTYTITGLAQRYMDNQGKICANVVVDGNSMGYLSTFLGNSTFGNKDYTLDFIKNLTGTTDTRVGLVVNQTQTNTLDISASSAVIQTIGLGLFTIVLPVAVLVIGLVIFLRRRHL
;
A
#
# COMPACT_ATOMS: atom_id res chain seq x y z
N LEU A 1 21.17 -10.44 5.45
CA LEU A 1 19.90 -10.80 6.11
C LEU A 1 19.88 -12.23 6.62
N ALA A 2 20.52 -13.18 5.90
CA ALA A 2 20.55 -14.60 6.31
C ALA A 2 21.16 -14.81 7.71
N GLU A 3 22.17 -14.04 8.11
CA GLU A 3 22.73 -14.05 9.47
C GLU A 3 21.70 -13.70 10.55
N TRP A 4 20.70 -12.90 10.17
CA TRP A 4 19.57 -12.52 11.02
C TRP A 4 18.40 -13.50 10.93
N GLY A 5 18.53 -14.57 10.14
CA GLY A 5 17.50 -15.59 9.97
C GLY A 5 16.30 -15.17 9.14
N LEU A 6 16.42 -14.11 8.32
CA LEU A 6 15.37 -13.62 7.44
C LEU A 6 15.85 -13.62 5.99
N GLU A 7 15.02 -14.15 5.10
CA GLU A 7 15.30 -14.24 3.67
C GLU A 7 14.08 -13.78 2.86
N PRO A 8 14.15 -12.62 2.16
CA PRO A 8 13.11 -12.21 1.24
C PRO A 8 12.97 -13.21 0.10
N GLN A 9 11.76 -13.60 -0.24
CA GLN A 9 11.46 -14.49 -1.34
C GLN A 9 10.97 -13.70 -2.55
N THR A 10 11.17 -14.26 -3.74
CA THR A 10 10.62 -13.71 -4.99
C THR A 10 9.21 -14.25 -5.23
N GLY A 11 8.34 -13.42 -5.83
CA GLY A 11 6.96 -13.76 -6.14
C GLY A 11 5.98 -12.85 -5.41
N VAL A 12 4.70 -13.10 -5.64
CA VAL A 12 3.59 -12.37 -5.03
C VAL A 12 2.67 -13.36 -4.33
N LEU A 13 2.20 -12.99 -3.17
CA LEU A 13 1.22 -13.77 -2.41
C LEU A 13 -0.17 -13.47 -2.95
N PHE A 14 -0.88 -14.52 -3.28
CA PHE A 14 -2.27 -14.52 -3.68
C PHE A 14 -3.11 -15.27 -2.65
N GLU A 15 -4.38 -14.88 -2.55
CA GLU A 15 -5.35 -15.52 -1.66
C GLU A 15 -6.37 -16.31 -2.50
N SER A 16 -6.64 -17.55 -2.11
CA SER A 16 -7.62 -18.41 -2.77
C SER A 16 -9.02 -18.29 -2.18
N ASP A 17 -9.14 -17.94 -0.88
CA ASP A 17 -10.43 -17.70 -0.24
C ASP A 17 -10.88 -16.25 -0.44
N ILE A 18 -11.99 -16.07 -1.16
CA ILE A 18 -12.57 -14.75 -1.42
C ILE A 18 -12.92 -13.96 -0.15
N ASN A 19 -13.14 -14.63 0.98
CA ASN A 19 -13.43 -13.96 2.25
C ASN A 19 -12.20 -13.27 2.84
N ASN A 20 -11.01 -13.69 2.43
CA ASN A 20 -9.73 -13.12 2.84
C ASN A 20 -9.16 -12.15 1.80
N VAL A 21 -9.92 -11.78 0.78
CA VAL A 21 -9.54 -10.82 -0.27
C VAL A 21 -10.29 -9.52 -0.10
N LEU A 22 -9.61 -8.39 -0.31
CA LEU A 22 -10.26 -7.09 -0.38
C LEU A 22 -11.12 -7.02 -1.65
N THR A 23 -12.44 -7.18 -1.47
CA THR A 23 -13.40 -7.13 -2.57
C THR A 23 -13.73 -5.68 -2.93
N THR A 24 -13.17 -5.19 -4.02
CA THR A 24 -13.53 -3.94 -4.68
C THR A 24 -14.02 -4.24 -6.09
N GLN A 25 -14.41 -3.22 -6.88
CA GLN A 25 -14.80 -3.42 -8.28
C GLN A 25 -13.72 -4.11 -9.13
N ASP A 26 -12.45 -3.96 -8.74
CA ASP A 26 -11.29 -4.61 -9.38
C ASP A 26 -10.62 -5.57 -8.37
N ALA A 27 -11.41 -6.47 -7.77
CA ALA A 27 -10.90 -7.43 -6.79
C ALA A 27 -9.75 -8.24 -7.38
N SER A 28 -8.58 -8.13 -6.77
CA SER A 28 -7.41 -8.91 -7.12
C SER A 28 -7.02 -9.80 -5.95
N PRO A 29 -6.74 -11.09 -6.15
CA PRO A 29 -6.30 -11.99 -5.08
C PRO A 29 -4.97 -11.57 -4.45
N ALA A 30 -4.26 -10.62 -5.04
CA ALA A 30 -3.05 -10.01 -4.48
C ALA A 30 -3.33 -8.97 -3.38
N TYR A 31 -4.59 -8.58 -3.14
CA TYR A 31 -4.99 -7.70 -2.04
C TYR A 31 -5.66 -8.51 -0.96
N LEU A 32 -4.88 -9.06 -0.06
CA LEU A 32 -5.35 -10.00 0.95
C LEU A 32 -5.41 -9.35 2.35
N PHE A 33 -6.31 -9.88 3.20
CA PHE A 33 -6.32 -9.58 4.61
C PHE A 33 -5.23 -10.40 5.30
N ALA A 34 -4.37 -9.71 6.02
CA ALA A 34 -3.27 -10.33 6.74
C ALA A 34 -3.51 -10.32 8.26
N ASN A 35 -2.99 -11.33 8.93
CA ASN A 35 -3.13 -11.53 10.36
C ASN A 35 -1.88 -11.02 11.08
N VAL A 36 -2.07 -10.16 12.07
CA VAL A 36 -0.99 -9.72 12.97
C VAL A 36 -0.84 -10.76 14.08
N THR A 37 0.38 -11.24 14.28
CA THR A 37 0.66 -12.23 15.32
C THR A 37 0.79 -11.55 16.71
N ASP A 38 0.39 -12.24 17.76
CA ASP A 38 0.40 -11.76 19.15
C ASP A 38 1.75 -11.91 19.88
N LYS A 39 2.78 -12.37 19.18
CA LYS A 39 4.08 -12.69 19.80
C LYS A 39 4.91 -11.47 20.20
N VAL A 40 4.71 -10.36 19.49
CA VAL A 40 5.45 -9.10 19.69
C VAL A 40 4.49 -7.94 19.95
N LEU A 41 3.36 -7.95 19.28
CA LEU A 41 2.30 -6.95 19.41
C LEU A 41 1.13 -7.55 20.19
N SER A 42 0.59 -6.78 21.13
CA SER A 42 -0.54 -7.20 21.98
C SER A 42 -1.87 -6.56 21.57
N GLY A 43 -1.86 -5.70 20.55
CA GLY A 43 -3.06 -5.06 20.02
C GLY A 43 -3.89 -6.00 19.15
N THR A 44 -5.16 -5.66 18.98
CA THR A 44 -6.03 -6.28 17.98
C THR A 44 -6.13 -5.34 16.79
N TYR A 45 -5.87 -5.86 15.59
CA TYR A 45 -5.83 -5.07 14.36
C TYR A 45 -6.73 -5.76 13.33
N ASP A 46 -7.87 -5.14 13.06
CA ASP A 46 -8.82 -5.68 12.10
C ASP A 46 -8.50 -5.19 10.68
N ASN A 47 -8.71 -6.05 9.69
CA ASN A 47 -8.60 -5.69 8.27
C ASN A 47 -7.23 -5.09 7.88
N VAL A 48 -6.14 -5.67 8.35
CA VAL A 48 -4.81 -5.28 7.87
C VAL A 48 -4.63 -5.79 6.44
N ILE A 49 -4.38 -4.87 5.50
CA ILE A 49 -4.23 -5.21 4.07
C ILE A 49 -2.77 -5.45 3.75
N ALA A 50 -2.49 -6.60 3.15
CA ALA A 50 -1.27 -6.85 2.42
C ALA A 50 -1.56 -6.78 0.92
N ALA A 51 -0.89 -5.87 0.23
CA ALA A 51 -1.14 -5.57 -1.18
C ALA A 51 0.08 -5.93 -2.02
N ALA A 52 -0.09 -6.88 -2.95
CA ALA A 52 0.98 -7.41 -3.80
C ALA A 52 2.24 -7.76 -2.99
N ALA A 53 2.04 -8.38 -1.83
CA ALA A 53 3.10 -8.67 -0.88
C ALA A 53 3.96 -9.85 -1.35
N ALA A 54 5.26 -9.80 -1.01
CA ALA A 54 6.19 -10.90 -1.18
C ALA A 54 6.42 -11.60 0.16
N PRO A 55 6.65 -12.92 0.20
CA PRO A 55 6.90 -13.61 1.46
C PRO A 55 8.33 -13.39 1.97
N VAL A 56 8.48 -13.48 3.28
CA VAL A 56 9.76 -13.49 3.98
C VAL A 56 9.93 -14.83 4.65
N LYS A 57 10.94 -15.59 4.25
CA LYS A 57 11.24 -16.88 4.87
C LYS A 57 12.03 -16.68 6.15
N ARG A 58 11.59 -17.30 7.24
CA ARG A 58 12.37 -17.41 8.48
C ARG A 58 13.24 -18.65 8.40
N LEU A 59 14.56 -18.47 8.49
CA LEU A 59 15.54 -19.55 8.37
C LEU A 59 15.68 -20.34 9.69
N PHE A 60 15.40 -19.69 10.81
CA PHE A 60 15.37 -20.29 12.15
C PHE A 60 14.45 -19.49 13.07
N THR A 61 14.03 -20.06 14.19
CA THR A 61 13.26 -19.38 15.23
C THR A 61 14.18 -18.74 16.27
N ALA A 62 15.29 -19.40 16.61
CA ALA A 62 16.33 -18.88 17.47
C ALA A 62 17.67 -19.47 17.06
N ASN A 63 18.70 -18.64 17.09
CA ASN A 63 20.08 -19.05 16.84
C ASN A 63 21.02 -18.13 17.62
N ASN A 64 21.78 -18.69 18.60
CA ASN A 64 22.60 -17.96 19.54
C ASN A 64 21.80 -16.85 20.25
N ASP A 65 22.19 -15.59 20.01
CA ASP A 65 21.60 -14.37 20.59
C ASP A 65 20.50 -13.76 19.74
N ILE A 66 20.10 -14.41 18.62
CA ILE A 66 19.09 -13.90 17.70
C ILE A 66 17.82 -14.77 17.75
N SER A 67 16.67 -14.12 17.92
CA SER A 67 15.36 -14.76 17.75
C SER A 67 14.60 -14.11 16.60
N THR A 68 13.87 -14.91 15.83
CA THR A 68 13.05 -14.42 14.72
C THR A 68 11.56 -14.63 14.99
N TYR A 69 10.77 -13.65 14.58
CA TYR A 69 9.33 -13.62 14.75
C TYR A 69 8.66 -13.33 13.41
N SER A 70 7.52 -13.94 13.19
CA SER A 70 6.56 -13.49 12.19
C SER A 70 5.67 -12.45 12.83
N ILE A 71 5.51 -11.31 12.23
CA ILE A 71 4.70 -10.21 12.74
C ILE A 71 3.39 -10.10 11.96
N LEU A 72 3.48 -10.23 10.64
CA LEU A 72 2.33 -10.23 9.75
C LEU A 72 2.36 -11.52 8.93
N GLU A 73 1.25 -12.24 8.91
CA GLU A 73 1.10 -13.52 8.21
C GLU A 73 -0.14 -13.53 7.34
N THR A 74 -0.12 -14.37 6.30
CA THR A 74 -1.33 -14.66 5.52
C THR A 74 -2.26 -15.62 6.27
N SER A 75 -3.42 -15.87 5.70
CA SER A 75 -4.23 -17.06 5.99
C SER A 75 -3.50 -18.34 5.56
N ASP A 76 -4.04 -19.49 5.90
CA ASP A 76 -3.60 -20.82 5.44
C ASP A 76 -4.09 -21.17 4.00
N THR A 77 -4.93 -20.30 3.43
CA THR A 77 -5.46 -20.42 2.07
C THR A 77 -4.69 -19.59 1.04
N ALA A 78 -3.64 -18.89 1.47
CA ALA A 78 -2.77 -18.12 0.59
C ALA A 78 -1.78 -19.03 -0.17
N TYR A 79 -1.32 -18.57 -1.32
CA TYR A 79 -0.29 -19.24 -2.11
C TYR A 79 0.69 -18.25 -2.74
N LEU A 80 1.89 -18.74 -3.03
CA LEU A 80 2.94 -17.97 -3.67
C LEU A 80 2.91 -18.21 -5.18
N THR A 81 2.79 -17.15 -5.96
CA THR A 81 2.92 -17.21 -7.42
C THR A 81 4.08 -16.35 -7.92
N THR A 82 4.75 -16.81 -8.97
CA THR A 82 5.77 -16.04 -9.70
C THR A 82 5.21 -15.49 -11.01
N THR A 83 4.00 -15.91 -11.38
CA THR A 83 3.22 -15.41 -12.50
C THR A 83 2.11 -14.52 -11.96
N GLN A 84 1.57 -13.63 -12.78
CA GLN A 84 0.40 -12.83 -12.37
C GLN A 84 -0.93 -13.53 -12.66
N GLU A 85 -0.89 -14.80 -12.96
CA GLU A 85 -2.04 -15.63 -13.25
C GLU A 85 -2.58 -16.30 -12.00
N VAL A 86 -3.90 -16.39 -11.89
CA VAL A 86 -4.58 -17.09 -10.80
C VAL A 86 -4.50 -18.59 -11.07
N GLU A 87 -4.01 -19.35 -10.12
CA GLU A 87 -3.93 -20.79 -10.19
C GLU A 87 -5.29 -21.42 -9.82
N GLU A 88 -5.75 -22.42 -10.59
CA GLU A 88 -7.04 -23.09 -10.32
C GLU A 88 -6.99 -23.99 -9.08
N ASN A 89 -5.86 -24.61 -8.78
CA ASN A 89 -5.65 -25.49 -7.62
C ASN A 89 -4.27 -25.23 -7.02
N PRO A 90 -4.08 -24.09 -6.34
CA PRO A 90 -2.79 -23.73 -5.78
C PRO A 90 -2.44 -24.60 -4.56
N ASN A 91 -1.15 -24.77 -4.34
CA ASN A 91 -0.67 -25.31 -3.08
C ASN A 91 -0.63 -24.19 -2.03
N THR A 92 -1.58 -24.21 -1.11
CA THR A 92 -1.77 -23.16 -0.11
C THR A 92 -0.95 -23.41 1.14
N ASP A 93 -0.54 -22.34 1.80
CA ASP A 93 0.18 -22.36 3.08
C ASP A 93 0.07 -20.99 3.77
N THR A 94 0.49 -20.92 5.02
CA THR A 94 0.65 -19.65 5.75
C THR A 94 2.04 -19.08 5.50
N TYR A 95 2.10 -17.84 5.00
CA TYR A 95 3.34 -17.16 4.69
C TYR A 95 3.58 -15.98 5.63
N THR A 96 4.81 -15.84 6.10
CA THR A 96 5.24 -14.62 6.77
C THR A 96 5.41 -13.50 5.74
N ILE A 97 4.77 -12.37 5.97
CA ILE A 97 4.88 -11.15 5.16
C ILE A 97 5.90 -10.19 5.79
N THR A 98 5.77 -9.96 7.11
CA THR A 98 6.71 -9.14 7.88
C THR A 98 7.44 -10.00 8.88
N GLY A 99 8.74 -10.11 8.73
CA GLY A 99 9.63 -10.82 9.64
C GLY A 99 10.43 -9.85 10.50
N LEU A 100 10.55 -10.16 11.80
CA LEU A 100 11.37 -9.44 12.76
C LEU A 100 12.45 -10.35 13.30
N ALA A 101 13.70 -9.91 13.31
CA ALA A 101 14.79 -10.53 14.04
C ALA A 101 15.27 -9.61 15.15
N GLN A 102 15.39 -10.14 16.35
CA GLN A 102 15.85 -9.42 17.53
C GLN A 102 17.11 -10.06 18.06
N ARG A 103 18.13 -9.25 18.30
CA ARG A 103 19.35 -9.66 19.00
C ARG A 103 19.29 -9.25 20.46
N TYR A 104 19.64 -10.17 21.33
CA TYR A 104 19.63 -9.96 22.77
C TYR A 104 21.07 -9.77 23.29
N MET A 105 21.23 -8.82 24.21
CA MET A 105 22.48 -8.69 24.95
C MET A 105 22.50 -9.74 26.04
N ASP A 106 23.55 -10.60 26.03
CA ASP A 106 23.88 -11.58 27.10
C ASP A 106 22.70 -11.89 28.05
N ASN A 107 22.46 -13.02 28.46
CA ASN A 107 21.49 -13.57 29.44
C ASN A 107 20.52 -12.62 30.21
N GLN A 108 20.49 -11.31 29.89
CA GLN A 108 19.62 -10.31 30.55
C GLN A 108 18.31 -10.05 29.80
N GLY A 109 18.10 -10.68 28.65
CA GLY A 109 16.87 -10.51 27.86
C GLY A 109 16.70 -9.10 27.28
N LYS A 110 17.73 -8.25 27.32
CA LYS A 110 17.69 -6.90 26.76
C LYS A 110 17.94 -6.96 25.24
N ILE A 111 16.99 -6.44 24.47
CA ILE A 111 17.14 -6.31 23.03
C ILE A 111 18.16 -5.21 22.73
N CYS A 112 19.18 -5.54 21.93
CA CYS A 112 20.22 -4.59 21.52
C CYS A 112 20.12 -4.18 20.05
N ALA A 113 19.43 -4.99 19.22
CA ALA A 113 19.22 -4.66 17.82
C ALA A 113 17.96 -5.34 17.28
N ASN A 114 17.29 -4.66 16.36
CA ASN A 114 16.15 -5.15 15.63
C ASN A 114 16.45 -5.07 14.14
N VAL A 115 16.08 -6.12 13.38
CA VAL A 115 16.07 -6.12 11.91
C VAL A 115 14.67 -6.52 11.46
N VAL A 116 14.05 -5.70 10.65
CA VAL A 116 12.74 -5.95 10.05
C VAL A 116 12.91 -6.15 8.56
N VAL A 117 12.29 -7.20 8.05
CA VAL A 117 12.13 -7.43 6.61
C VAL A 117 10.63 -7.48 6.34
N ASP A 118 10.17 -6.60 5.47
CA ASP A 118 8.76 -6.48 5.15
C ASP A 118 8.55 -6.60 3.64
N GLY A 119 7.71 -7.55 3.26
CA GLY A 119 7.29 -7.78 1.87
C GLY A 119 6.07 -6.97 1.43
N ASN A 120 5.47 -6.15 2.31
CA ASN A 120 4.23 -5.42 2.06
C ASN A 120 4.42 -3.92 1.81
N SER A 121 5.27 -3.53 0.89
CA SER A 121 5.54 -2.11 0.63
C SER A 121 4.29 -1.31 0.24
N MET A 122 3.35 -1.92 -0.47
CA MET A 122 2.10 -1.26 -0.89
C MET A 122 1.10 -1.08 0.26
N GLY A 123 1.17 -1.87 1.33
CA GLY A 123 0.34 -1.72 2.52
C GLY A 123 0.53 -0.38 3.25
N TYR A 124 1.62 0.34 2.96
CA TYR A 124 1.92 1.67 3.51
C TYR A 124 1.43 2.84 2.65
N LEU A 125 0.70 2.57 1.57
CA LEU A 125 0.09 3.63 0.77
C LEU A 125 -0.96 4.40 1.58
N SER A 126 -1.11 5.68 1.26
CA SER A 126 -2.10 6.56 1.91
C SER A 126 -3.53 6.03 1.83
N THR A 127 -3.85 5.26 0.80
CA THR A 127 -5.14 4.58 0.63
C THR A 127 -5.45 3.63 1.79
N PHE A 128 -4.46 2.92 2.32
CA PHE A 128 -4.63 2.01 3.44
C PHE A 128 -4.35 2.68 4.79
N LEU A 129 -3.31 3.51 4.88
CA LEU A 129 -2.98 4.20 6.13
C LEU A 129 -3.96 5.33 6.48
N GLY A 130 -4.57 5.96 5.49
CA GLY A 130 -5.51 7.07 5.67
C GLY A 130 -6.97 6.65 5.87
N ASN A 131 -7.29 5.39 5.66
CA ASN A 131 -8.65 4.87 5.75
C ASN A 131 -8.84 4.11 7.07
N SER A 132 -9.74 4.59 7.92
CA SER A 132 -10.03 4.01 9.24
C SER A 132 -10.70 2.62 9.20
N THR A 133 -11.12 2.15 8.01
CA THR A 133 -11.64 0.80 7.83
C THR A 133 -10.54 -0.25 7.92
N PHE A 134 -9.29 0.16 7.65
CA PHE A 134 -8.13 -0.73 7.67
C PHE A 134 -7.26 -0.52 8.91
N GLY A 135 -6.81 -1.62 9.49
CA GLY A 135 -5.90 -1.62 10.64
C GLY A 135 -4.45 -1.29 10.32
N ASN A 136 -4.08 -1.05 9.05
CA ASN A 136 -2.70 -0.82 8.62
C ASN A 136 -2.00 0.29 9.39
N LYS A 137 -2.69 1.41 9.65
CA LYS A 137 -2.12 2.54 10.38
C LYS A 137 -1.81 2.18 11.83
N ASP A 138 -2.78 1.59 12.53
CA ASP A 138 -2.65 1.28 13.95
C ASP A 138 -1.60 0.18 14.16
N TYR A 139 -1.64 -0.87 13.34
CA TYR A 139 -0.60 -1.89 13.27
C TYR A 139 0.79 -1.28 13.08
N THR A 140 0.96 -0.43 12.06
CA THR A 140 2.28 0.17 11.74
C THR A 140 2.80 1.04 12.88
N LEU A 141 1.94 1.87 13.47
CA LEU A 141 2.32 2.75 14.56
C LEU A 141 2.73 1.96 15.81
N ASP A 142 1.96 0.95 16.18
CA ASP A 142 2.27 0.14 17.36
C ASP A 142 3.50 -0.73 17.14
N PHE A 143 3.72 -1.22 15.92
CA PHE A 143 4.93 -1.93 15.57
C PHE A 143 6.17 -1.04 15.70
N ILE A 144 6.14 0.18 15.16
CA ILE A 144 7.25 1.15 15.30
C ILE A 144 7.48 1.50 16.77
N LYS A 145 6.44 1.72 17.55
CA LYS A 145 6.56 1.99 18.99
C LYS A 145 7.23 0.83 19.72
N ASN A 146 6.83 -0.39 19.42
CA ASN A 146 7.42 -1.59 20.00
C ASN A 146 8.92 -1.68 19.68
N LEU A 147 9.31 -1.48 18.42
CA LEU A 147 10.70 -1.53 17.97
C LEU A 147 11.57 -0.45 18.60
N THR A 148 11.01 0.73 18.85
CA THR A 148 11.74 1.88 19.40
C THR A 148 11.70 1.95 20.93
N GLY A 149 10.88 1.10 21.56
CA GLY A 149 10.63 1.13 23.02
C GLY A 149 9.91 2.42 23.45
N THR A 150 9.25 3.11 22.53
CA THR A 150 8.57 4.38 22.79
C THR A 150 7.15 4.09 23.26
N THR A 151 6.88 4.39 24.53
CA THR A 151 5.52 4.27 25.11
C THR A 151 4.67 5.51 24.86
N ASP A 152 5.28 6.62 24.47
CA ASP A 152 4.59 7.89 24.24
C ASP A 152 3.90 7.90 22.88
N THR A 153 2.58 8.11 22.91
CA THR A 153 1.69 8.15 21.75
C THR A 153 1.89 9.35 20.83
N ARG A 154 2.80 10.24 21.19
CA ARG A 154 3.05 11.47 20.43
C ARG A 154 4.28 11.38 19.54
N VAL A 155 4.38 10.38 18.72
CA VAL A 155 5.08 10.59 17.44
C VAL A 155 4.11 11.43 16.63
N GLY A 156 4.22 12.75 16.73
CA GLY A 156 3.61 13.67 15.80
C GLY A 156 4.25 13.46 14.44
N LEU A 157 3.90 12.36 13.78
CA LEU A 157 4.00 12.31 12.33
C LEU A 157 3.05 13.42 11.86
N VAL A 158 3.56 14.64 11.78
CA VAL A 158 3.01 15.63 10.88
C VAL A 158 3.18 15.00 9.51
N VAL A 159 2.19 14.19 9.14
CA VAL A 159 1.96 13.87 7.75
C VAL A 159 1.66 15.22 7.14
N ASN A 160 2.69 15.90 6.67
CA ASN A 160 2.52 16.94 5.70
C ASN A 160 1.80 16.21 4.57
N GLN A 161 0.48 16.31 4.57
CA GLN A 161 -0.28 16.00 3.38
C GLN A 161 0.34 16.91 2.34
N THR A 162 1.25 16.36 1.56
CA THR A 162 1.56 16.92 0.27
C THR A 162 0.19 17.01 -0.36
N GLN A 163 -0.37 18.21 -0.36
CA GLN A 163 -1.52 18.48 -1.20
C GLN A 163 -1.04 18.08 -2.58
N THR A 164 -1.38 16.87 -2.97
CA THR A 164 -1.32 16.55 -4.38
C THR A 164 -2.13 17.66 -5.00
N ASN A 165 -1.47 18.48 -5.83
CA ASN A 165 -2.13 19.42 -6.73
C ASN A 165 -2.92 18.58 -7.75
N THR A 166 -3.80 17.74 -7.27
CA THR A 166 -4.95 17.31 -8.02
C THR A 166 -5.77 18.58 -8.13
N LEU A 167 -5.73 19.20 -9.29
CA LEU A 167 -6.79 20.09 -9.67
C LEU A 167 -8.07 19.38 -9.25
N ASP A 168 -8.69 19.89 -8.19
CA ASP A 168 -10.02 19.44 -7.78
C ASP A 168 -10.96 19.88 -8.88
N ILE A 169 -11.06 19.04 -9.93
CA ILE A 169 -11.96 19.24 -11.04
C ILE A 169 -13.32 18.78 -10.52
N SER A 170 -13.87 19.55 -9.59
CA SER A 170 -15.26 19.43 -9.16
C SER A 170 -16.24 19.88 -10.24
N ALA A 171 -15.73 20.35 -11.39
CA ALA A 171 -16.54 20.67 -12.55
C ALA A 171 -17.12 19.37 -13.14
N SER A 172 -18.46 19.30 -13.20
CA SER A 172 -19.14 18.17 -13.84
C SER A 172 -18.65 18.00 -15.28
N SER A 173 -18.63 16.79 -15.79
CA SER A 173 -18.24 16.48 -17.17
C SER A 173 -19.01 17.31 -18.21
N ALA A 174 -20.27 17.70 -17.90
CA ALA A 174 -21.07 18.59 -18.71
C ALA A 174 -20.47 20.00 -18.81
N VAL A 175 -19.95 20.56 -17.74
CA VAL A 175 -19.30 21.89 -17.74
C VAL A 175 -18.00 21.85 -18.54
N ILE A 176 -17.20 20.80 -18.41
CA ILE A 176 -15.95 20.62 -19.17
C ILE A 176 -16.25 20.50 -20.67
N GLN A 177 -17.26 19.71 -21.03
CA GLN A 177 -17.69 19.56 -22.42
C GLN A 177 -18.24 20.89 -23.01
N THR A 178 -19.04 21.63 -22.24
CA THR A 178 -19.61 22.89 -22.67
C THR A 178 -18.52 23.95 -22.93
N ILE A 179 -17.53 24.04 -22.04
CA ILE A 179 -16.40 24.96 -22.23
C ILE A 179 -15.49 24.50 -23.37
N GLY A 180 -15.14 23.21 -23.42
CA GLY A 180 -14.26 22.65 -24.43
C GLY A 180 -14.87 22.72 -25.84
N LEU A 181 -16.06 22.20 -26.03
CA LEU A 181 -16.74 22.22 -27.32
C LEU A 181 -17.34 23.57 -27.66
N GLY A 182 -18.01 24.24 -26.71
CA GLY A 182 -18.68 25.52 -26.96
C GLY A 182 -17.67 26.64 -27.21
N LEU A 183 -16.80 26.92 -26.26
CA LEU A 183 -15.89 28.07 -26.32
C LEU A 183 -14.78 27.85 -27.36
N PHE A 184 -14.04 26.75 -27.25
CA PHE A 184 -12.86 26.53 -28.08
C PHE A 184 -13.17 26.05 -29.50
N THR A 185 -14.20 25.21 -29.68
CA THR A 185 -14.49 24.61 -30.98
C THR A 185 -15.44 25.46 -31.83
N ILE A 186 -16.32 26.26 -31.22
CA ILE A 186 -17.32 27.05 -31.96
C ILE A 186 -17.04 28.54 -31.84
N VAL A 187 -17.01 29.09 -30.62
CA VAL A 187 -16.94 30.56 -30.44
C VAL A 187 -15.63 31.14 -30.97
N LEU A 188 -14.50 30.54 -30.68
CA LEU A 188 -13.19 31.04 -31.08
C LEU A 188 -12.96 31.01 -32.59
N PRO A 189 -13.25 29.91 -33.34
CA PRO A 189 -13.17 29.89 -34.79
C PRO A 189 -14.14 30.87 -35.47
N VAL A 190 -15.39 30.96 -34.97
CA VAL A 190 -16.37 31.91 -35.51
C VAL A 190 -15.88 33.34 -35.31
N ALA A 191 -15.36 33.72 -34.17
CA ALA A 191 -14.79 35.04 -33.91
C ALA A 191 -13.68 35.38 -34.86
N VAL A 192 -12.72 34.46 -35.10
CA VAL A 192 -11.63 34.61 -36.04
C VAL A 192 -12.15 34.80 -37.45
N LEU A 193 -13.16 34.03 -37.86
CA LEU A 193 -13.76 34.12 -39.19
C LEU A 193 -14.47 35.46 -39.41
N VAL A 194 -15.24 35.96 -38.41
CA VAL A 194 -15.89 37.27 -38.45
C VAL A 194 -14.87 38.39 -38.56
N ILE A 195 -13.82 38.37 -37.74
CA ILE A 195 -12.74 39.37 -37.80
C ILE A 195 -12.06 39.34 -39.18
N GLY A 196 -11.74 38.15 -39.72
CA GLY A 196 -11.18 37.99 -41.05
C GLY A 196 -12.07 38.57 -42.14
N LEU A 197 -13.40 38.30 -42.06
CA LEU A 197 -14.37 38.83 -43.03
C LEU A 197 -14.47 40.35 -42.97
N VAL A 198 -14.49 40.94 -41.76
CA VAL A 198 -14.52 42.40 -41.59
C VAL A 198 -13.27 43.07 -42.20
N ILE A 199 -12.11 42.49 -41.95
CA ILE A 199 -10.85 43.01 -42.51
C ILE A 199 -10.86 42.89 -44.06
N PHE A 200 -11.34 41.74 -44.58
CA PHE A 200 -11.43 41.54 -46.04
C PHE A 200 -12.37 42.53 -46.72
N LEU A 201 -13.56 42.71 -46.15
CA LEU A 201 -14.55 43.68 -46.69
C LEU A 201 -14.02 45.13 -46.60
N ARG A 202 -13.34 45.50 -45.53
CA ARG A 202 -12.75 46.82 -45.38
C ARG A 202 -11.65 47.11 -46.39
N ARG A 203 -10.81 46.09 -46.73
CA ARG A 203 -9.79 46.20 -47.75
C ARG A 203 -10.33 46.25 -49.17
N ARG A 204 -11.53 45.72 -49.41
CA ARG A 204 -12.15 45.72 -50.75
C ARG A 204 -12.84 47.08 -51.07
N HIS A 205 -13.11 47.89 -50.06
CA HIS A 205 -13.72 49.22 -50.21
C HIS A 205 -12.73 50.37 -50.09
N LEU A 206 -11.44 50.09 -49.99
CA LEU A 206 -10.32 51.00 -50.17
C LEU A 206 -9.71 50.81 -51.54
#